data_6917adfe604506322ce6b043b463a60c
#
_entry.id   6917adfe604506322ce6b043b463a60c
#
_cell.length_a   1.000
_cell.length_b   1.000
_cell.length_c   1.000
_cell.angle_alpha   90.00
_cell.angle_beta   90.00
_cell.angle_gamma   90.00
#
_symmetry.space_group_name_H-M   'P 1'
#
loop_
_entity.id
_entity.type
_entity.pdbx_description
1 polymer ?
#
loop_
_entity_poly.entity_id
_entity_poly.type
_entity_poly.pdbx_seq_one_letter_code
_entity_poly.pdbx_strand_id
1 'polypeptide(L)' 'MKMVFALIFFINGEVDESKTRYYVNKHACVYMCQELARPSRKYQTVDCICKVTWVENSTRVIK' A
#
# COMPACT_ATOMS: atom_id res chain seq x y z
N MET A 1 -17.55 -7.20 7.51
CA MET A 1 -16.44 -6.49 6.86
C MET A 1 -15.71 -5.62 7.85
N LYS A 2 -14.42 -5.40 7.62
CA LYS A 2 -13.61 -4.54 8.48
C LYS A 2 -12.95 -3.45 7.66
N MET A 3 -12.75 -2.29 8.29
CA MET A 3 -12.08 -1.16 7.66
C MET A 3 -10.57 -1.33 7.77
N VAL A 4 -9.87 -1.14 6.67
CA VAL A 4 -8.42 -1.22 6.63
C VAL A 4 -7.87 -0.11 5.74
N PHE A 5 -6.55 0.06 5.77
CA PHE A 5 -5.85 1.00 4.89
C PHE A 5 -5.09 0.18 3.85
N ALA A 6 -5.48 0.38 2.60
CA ALA A 6 -4.84 -0.32 1.49
C ALA A 6 -3.64 0.49 1.02
N LEU A 7 -2.48 -0.14 1.01
CA LEU A 7 -1.27 0.44 0.45
C LEU A 7 -1.17 0.01 -1.00
N ILE A 8 -1.35 0.95 -1.89
CA ILE A 8 -1.40 0.71 -3.33
C ILE A 8 -0.18 1.36 -3.98
N PHE A 9 0.56 0.57 -4.75
CA PHE A 9 1.74 1.04 -5.44
C PHE A 9 1.46 1.32 -6.91
N PHE A 10 2.05 2.40 -7.40
CA PHE A 10 2.04 2.75 -8.81
C PHE A 10 3.48 2.71 -9.30
N ILE A 11 3.73 1.90 -10.30
CA ILE A 11 5.05 1.81 -10.92
C ILE A 11 4.92 2.34 -12.34
N ASN A 12 5.65 3.44 -12.63
CA ASN A 12 5.57 4.13 -13.92
C ASN A 12 4.12 4.50 -14.29
N GLY A 13 3.34 4.89 -13.27
CA GLY A 13 1.96 5.32 -13.47
C GLY A 13 0.93 4.20 -13.49
N GLU A 14 1.34 2.95 -13.36
CA GLU A 14 0.44 1.80 -13.37
C GLU A 14 0.36 1.15 -11.99
N VAL A 15 -0.85 0.73 -11.63
CA VAL A 15 -1.09 0.06 -10.35
C VAL A 15 -0.47 -1.34 -10.40
N ASP A 16 0.35 -1.66 -9.39
CA ASP A 16 0.89 -3.00 -9.21
C ASP A 16 0.07 -3.71 -8.13
N GLU A 17 -0.96 -4.43 -8.55
CA GLU A 17 -1.85 -5.13 -7.63
C GLU A 17 -1.15 -6.23 -6.82
N SER A 18 -0.07 -6.79 -7.35
CA SER A 18 0.66 -7.85 -6.65
C SER A 18 1.36 -7.33 -5.39
N LYS A 19 1.55 -6.02 -5.29
CA LYS A 19 2.21 -5.39 -4.14
C LYS A 19 1.24 -4.71 -3.19
N THR A 20 -0.06 -4.82 -3.43
CA THR A 20 -1.05 -4.24 -2.54
C THR A 20 -1.02 -4.92 -1.19
N ARG A 21 -1.02 -4.11 -0.13
CA ARG A 21 -1.01 -4.59 1.25
C ARG A 21 -2.11 -3.89 2.04
N TYR A 22 -2.60 -4.56 3.06
CA TYR A 22 -3.62 -4.00 3.93
C TYR A 22 -3.07 -3.83 5.33
N TYR A 23 -3.28 -2.65 5.90
CA TYR A 23 -2.80 -2.31 7.24
C TYR A 23 -3.96 -1.93 8.15
N VAL A 24 -3.82 -2.27 9.43
CA VAL A 24 -4.83 -1.96 10.43
C VAL A 24 -4.91 -0.46 10.69
N ASN A 25 -3.77 0.23 10.71
CA ASN A 25 -3.78 1.66 10.98
C ASN A 25 -3.06 2.44 9.87
N LYS A 26 -3.50 3.69 9.73
CA LYS A 26 -3.00 4.59 8.71
C LYS A 26 -1.50 4.88 8.87
N HIS A 27 -1.05 4.98 10.11
CA HIS A 27 0.34 5.32 10.40
C HIS A 27 1.30 4.27 9.84
N ALA A 28 0.97 2.99 10.04
CA ALA A 28 1.77 1.90 9.51
C ALA A 28 1.76 1.90 7.98
N CYS A 29 0.61 2.18 7.38
CA CYS A 29 0.50 2.25 5.93
C CYS A 29 1.38 3.36 5.36
N VAL A 30 1.31 4.56 5.95
CA VAL A 30 2.12 5.70 5.50
C VAL A 30 3.61 5.42 5.68
N TYR A 31 3.97 4.82 6.80
CA TYR A 31 5.36 4.47 7.06
C TYR A 31 5.91 3.51 6.00
N MET A 32 5.17 2.46 5.71
CA MET A 32 5.59 1.48 4.72
C MET A 32 5.57 2.06 3.31
N CYS A 33 4.64 2.98 3.03
CA CYS A 33 4.63 3.70 1.77
C CYS A 33 5.96 4.44 1.57
N GLN A 34 6.40 5.18 2.57
CA GLN A 34 7.65 5.91 2.49
C GLN A 34 8.86 4.99 2.35
N GLU A 35 8.87 3.87 3.08
CA GLU A 35 9.98 2.93 3.04
C GLU A 35 10.09 2.21 1.69
N LEU A 36 8.96 1.77 1.14
CA LEU A 36 8.96 0.97 -0.07
C LEU A 36 8.96 1.82 -1.34
N ALA A 37 8.57 3.09 -1.25
CA ALA A 37 8.58 4.00 -2.39
C ALA A 37 9.94 4.67 -2.62
N ARG A 38 10.95 4.35 -1.82
CA ARG A 38 12.27 4.91 -2.01
C ARG A 38 12.81 4.53 -3.39
N PRO A 39 13.24 5.50 -4.20
CA PRO A 39 13.75 5.19 -5.53
C PRO A 39 15.08 4.43 -5.40
N SER A 40 15.06 3.16 -5.70
CA SER A 40 16.27 2.35 -5.71
C SER A 40 16.92 2.31 -7.09
N ARG A 41 16.23 2.82 -8.12
CA ARG A 41 16.71 2.82 -9.49
C ARG A 41 16.35 4.12 -10.20
N LYS A 42 17.26 4.58 -11.05
CA LYS A 42 17.14 5.88 -11.73
C LYS A 42 15.98 5.94 -12.75
N TYR A 43 15.45 4.81 -13.18
CA TYR A 43 14.52 4.78 -14.29
C TYR A 43 13.11 4.37 -13.91
N GLN A 44 12.86 4.18 -12.64
CA GLN A 44 11.57 3.74 -12.15
C GLN A 44 10.93 4.80 -11.28
N THR A 45 9.74 5.24 -11.66
CA THR A 45 8.94 6.12 -10.83
C THR A 45 8.02 5.25 -9.98
N VAL A 46 8.19 5.30 -8.67
CA VAL A 46 7.37 4.54 -7.75
C VAL A 46 6.61 5.50 -6.86
N ASP A 47 5.29 5.43 -6.92
CA ASP A 47 4.41 6.17 -6.05
C ASP A 47 3.56 5.21 -5.25
N CYS A 48 3.01 5.69 -4.14
CA CYS A 48 2.11 4.88 -3.34
C CYS A 48 1.05 5.77 -2.70
N ILE A 49 -0.10 5.18 -2.42
CA ILE A 49 -1.16 5.85 -1.68
C ILE A 49 -1.70 4.92 -0.61
N CYS A 50 -2.21 5.51 0.46
CA CYS A 50 -2.92 4.78 1.51
C CYS A 50 -4.39 5.16 1.40
N LYS A 51 -5.22 4.18 1.05
CA LYS A 51 -6.64 4.39 0.84
C LYS A 51 -7.45 3.58 1.84
N VAL A 52 -8.45 4.21 2.45
CA VAL A 52 -9.39 3.49 3.31
C VAL A 52 -10.26 2.59 2.44
N THR A 53 -10.37 1.33 2.85
CA THR A 53 -11.22 0.38 2.14
C THR A 53 -11.82 -0.63 3.12
N TRP A 54 -12.81 -1.36 2.68
CA TRP A 54 -13.48 -2.39 3.46
C TRP A 54 -13.15 -3.75 2.86
N VAL A 55 -12.76 -4.68 3.71
CA VAL A 55 -12.42 -6.05 3.29
C VAL A 55 -13.16 -7.04 4.17
N GLU A 56 -13.20 -8.29 3.71
CA GLU A 56 -13.79 -9.36 4.51
C GLU A 56 -12.98 -9.58 5.79
N ASN A 57 -13.67 -10.03 6.85
CA ASN A 57 -13.01 -10.25 8.13
C ASN A 57 -11.88 -11.28 8.06
N SER A 58 -11.96 -12.19 7.10
CA SER A 58 -10.92 -13.20 6.90
C SER A 58 -9.71 -12.70 6.14
N THR A 59 -9.79 -11.50 5.57
CA THR A 59 -8.67 -10.94 4.81
C THR A 59 -7.47 -10.69 5.72
N ARG A 60 -6.29 -11.10 5.26
CA ARG A 60 -5.06 -10.92 6.04
C ARG A 60 -4.69 -9.44 6.06
N VAL A 61 -4.44 -8.92 7.25
CA VAL A 61 -4.08 -7.52 7.47
C VAL A 61 -2.83 -7.45 8.33
N ILE A 62 -1.93 -6.57 7.97
CA ILE A 62 -0.67 -6.37 8.69
C ILE A 62 -0.92 -5.40 9.86
N LYS A 63 -0.54 -5.82 11.05
CA LYS A 63 -0.68 -5.01 12.26
C LYS A 63 0.56 -4.18 12.53
#